data_7d5e82ed946a300df1cef040f9d23966
#
_entry.id   7d5e82ed946a300df1cef040f9d23966
#
_cell.length_a   1.000
_cell.length_b   1.000
_cell.length_c   1.000
_cell.angle_alpha   90.00
_cell.angle_beta   90.00
_cell.angle_gamma   90.00
#
_symmetry.space_group_name_H-M   'P 1'
#
loop_
_entity.id
_entity.type
_entity.pdbx_description
1 polymer ?
#
loop_
_entity_poly.entity_id
_entity_poly.type
_entity_poly.pdbx_seq_one_letter_code
_entity_poly.pdbx_strand_id
1 'polypeptide(L)'
;MLSINDYNYLKLLYDKFFKSNAHIRALIKADDWDSVDIAVQEKESLIRQIIFFEKARLEEVKANKELMGLRNKLVELEKENIELVKSIKEDYFKQISNIKKTKKVLNAYEPGLNSNVSTFEVNLDD
;
A
#
# COMPACT_ATOMS: atom_id res chain seq x y z
N MET A 1 -25.54 -9.51 -2.88
CA MET A 1 -25.22 -8.89 -1.58
C MET A 1 -24.12 -9.68 -0.87
N LEU A 2 -23.14 -9.01 -0.29
CA LEU A 2 -22.10 -9.68 0.47
C LEU A 2 -22.68 -10.39 1.69
N SER A 3 -22.22 -11.63 1.95
CA SER A 3 -22.53 -12.29 3.20
C SER A 3 -21.86 -11.56 4.36
N ILE A 4 -22.37 -11.72 5.56
CA ILE A 4 -21.75 -11.12 6.76
C ILE A 4 -20.33 -11.62 6.96
N ASN A 5 -20.06 -12.89 6.65
CA ASN A 5 -18.74 -13.47 6.76
C ASN A 5 -17.75 -12.84 5.77
N ASP A 6 -18.16 -12.65 4.52
CA ASP A 6 -17.34 -12.01 3.50
C ASP A 6 -17.07 -10.55 3.82
N TYR A 7 -18.09 -9.83 4.27
CA TYR A 7 -17.96 -8.44 4.71
C TYR A 7 -16.93 -8.32 5.85
N ASN A 8 -17.08 -9.14 6.88
CA ASN A 8 -16.17 -9.12 8.04
C ASN A 8 -14.74 -9.50 7.65
N TYR A 9 -14.59 -10.48 6.76
CA TYR A 9 -13.27 -10.90 6.30
C TYR A 9 -12.56 -9.78 5.52
N LEU A 10 -13.27 -9.12 4.62
CA LEU A 10 -12.69 -8.01 3.84
C LEU A 10 -12.34 -6.82 4.74
N LYS A 11 -13.18 -6.51 5.72
CA LYS A 11 -12.85 -5.48 6.72
C LYS A 11 -11.60 -5.84 7.51
N LEU A 12 -11.44 -7.10 7.87
CA LEU A 12 -10.24 -7.57 8.56
C LEU A 12 -9.00 -7.37 7.69
N LEU A 13 -9.08 -7.69 6.40
CA LEU A 13 -7.96 -7.48 5.48
C LEU A 13 -7.62 -6.01 5.32
N TYR A 14 -8.63 -5.14 5.22
CA TYR A 14 -8.42 -3.69 5.15
C TYR A 14 -7.76 -3.18 6.44
N ASP A 15 -8.19 -3.65 7.60
CA ASP A 15 -7.59 -3.26 8.88
C ASP A 15 -6.11 -3.66 8.94
N LYS A 16 -5.80 -4.87 8.51
CA LYS A 16 -4.40 -5.32 8.42
C LYS A 16 -3.59 -4.42 7.50
N PHE A 17 -4.17 -3.97 6.38
CA PHE A 17 -3.51 -3.04 5.49
C PHE A 17 -3.23 -1.70 6.16
N PHE A 18 -4.21 -1.13 6.84
CA PHE A 18 -4.04 0.14 7.56
C PHE A 18 -2.91 0.05 8.57
N LYS A 19 -2.85 -1.04 9.34
CA LYS A 19 -1.79 -1.27 10.33
C LYS A 19 -0.43 -1.42 9.67
N SER A 20 -0.36 -2.18 8.60
CA SER A 20 0.88 -2.38 7.83
C SER A 20 1.38 -1.04 7.27
N ASN A 21 0.48 -0.24 6.71
CA ASN A 21 0.82 1.04 6.12
C ASN A 21 1.36 2.02 7.16
N ALA A 22 0.73 2.08 8.34
CA ALA A 22 1.19 2.92 9.45
C ALA A 22 2.57 2.46 9.96
N HIS A 23 2.79 1.16 10.03
CA HIS A 23 4.08 0.60 10.44
C HIS A 23 5.19 0.98 9.46
N ILE A 24 4.93 0.84 8.15
CA ILE A 24 5.88 1.21 7.11
C ILE A 24 6.23 2.70 7.20
N ARG A 25 5.22 3.54 7.40
CA ARG A 25 5.44 4.98 7.55
C ARG A 25 6.35 5.30 8.73
N ALA A 26 6.15 4.62 9.87
CA ALA A 26 7.00 4.78 11.05
C ALA A 26 8.44 4.34 10.76
N LEU A 27 8.62 3.23 10.05
CA LEU A 27 9.95 2.74 9.66
C LEU A 27 10.67 3.71 8.71
N ILE A 28 9.94 4.29 7.76
CA ILE A 28 10.49 5.29 6.84
C ILE A 28 10.98 6.51 7.63
N LYS A 29 10.18 7.00 8.56
CA LYS A 29 10.54 8.15 9.40
C LYS A 29 11.72 7.85 10.32
N ALA A 30 11.90 6.59 10.71
CA ALA A 30 13.02 6.14 11.52
C ALA A 30 14.28 5.85 10.68
N ASP A 31 14.21 6.00 9.37
CA ASP A 31 15.31 5.71 8.43
C ASP A 31 15.76 4.24 8.49
N ASP A 32 14.86 3.34 8.83
CA ASP A 32 15.12 1.89 8.92
C ASP A 32 14.72 1.20 7.63
N TRP A 33 15.51 1.40 6.58
CA TRP A 33 15.20 0.96 5.23
C TRP A 33 15.24 -0.55 5.05
N ASP A 34 16.06 -1.25 5.81
CA ASP A 34 16.09 -2.72 5.74
C ASP A 34 14.75 -3.30 6.21
N SER A 35 14.20 -2.76 7.30
CA SER A 35 12.88 -3.16 7.79
C SER A 35 11.75 -2.70 6.87
N VAL A 36 11.89 -1.55 6.21
CA VAL A 36 10.93 -1.08 5.21
C VAL A 36 10.78 -2.08 4.08
N ASP A 37 11.91 -2.58 3.56
CA ASP A 37 11.89 -3.54 2.45
C ASP A 37 11.11 -4.81 2.82
N ILE A 38 11.37 -5.37 3.99
CA ILE A 38 10.67 -6.55 4.49
C ILE A 38 9.17 -6.26 4.66
N ALA A 39 8.84 -5.13 5.27
CA ALA A 39 7.44 -4.75 5.52
C ALA A 39 6.66 -4.52 4.23
N VAL A 40 7.31 -3.95 3.20
CA VAL A 40 6.68 -3.74 1.89
C VAL A 40 6.39 -5.08 1.22
N GLN A 41 7.28 -6.05 1.32
CA GLN A 41 7.05 -7.39 0.77
C GLN A 41 5.86 -8.08 1.44
N GLU A 42 5.75 -7.96 2.76
CA GLU A 42 4.61 -8.49 3.50
C GLU A 42 3.30 -7.80 3.09
N LYS A 43 3.33 -6.49 2.91
CA LYS A 43 2.18 -5.72 2.44
C LYS A 43 1.76 -6.14 1.03
N GLU A 44 2.69 -6.41 0.14
CA GLU A 44 2.38 -6.89 -1.22
C GLU A 44 1.60 -8.21 -1.19
N SER A 45 1.98 -9.12 -0.30
CA SER A 45 1.24 -10.38 -0.13
C SER A 45 -0.20 -10.11 0.34
N LEU A 46 -0.37 -9.20 1.29
CA LEU A 46 -1.69 -8.80 1.78
C LEU A 46 -2.54 -8.16 0.66
N ILE A 47 -1.94 -7.30 -0.15
CA ILE A 47 -2.62 -6.67 -1.29
C ILE A 47 -3.13 -7.71 -2.27
N ARG A 48 -2.33 -8.72 -2.57
CA ARG A 48 -2.75 -9.81 -3.46
C ARG A 48 -3.96 -10.56 -2.89
N GLN A 49 -3.98 -10.79 -1.58
CA GLN A 49 -5.11 -11.42 -0.92
C GLN A 49 -6.38 -10.56 -1.03
N ILE A 50 -6.25 -9.26 -0.80
CA ILE A 50 -7.36 -8.31 -0.90
C ILE A 50 -7.93 -8.32 -2.33
N ILE A 51 -7.07 -8.16 -3.32
CA ILE A 51 -7.49 -8.08 -4.72
C ILE A 51 -8.16 -9.38 -5.16
N PHE A 52 -7.60 -10.51 -4.80
CA PHE A 52 -8.17 -11.81 -5.14
C PHE A 52 -9.58 -11.95 -4.56
N PHE A 53 -9.77 -11.56 -3.31
CA PHE A 53 -11.06 -11.63 -2.64
C PHE A 53 -12.08 -10.65 -3.25
N GLU A 54 -11.64 -9.42 -3.54
CA GLU A 54 -12.47 -8.39 -4.16
C GLU A 54 -12.93 -8.80 -5.57
N LYS A 55 -12.05 -9.35 -6.36
CA LYS A 55 -12.38 -9.77 -7.72
C LYS A 55 -13.47 -10.85 -7.77
N ALA A 56 -13.45 -11.76 -6.83
CA ALA A 56 -14.47 -12.80 -6.74
C ALA A 56 -15.84 -12.25 -6.33
N ARG A 57 -15.89 -11.02 -5.80
CA ARG A 57 -17.11 -10.38 -5.26
C ARG A 57 -17.24 -8.94 -5.72
N LEU A 58 -16.82 -8.66 -6.93
CA LEU A 58 -16.62 -7.30 -7.43
C LEU A 58 -17.88 -6.43 -7.33
N GLU A 59 -19.01 -6.94 -7.81
CA GLU A 59 -20.24 -6.16 -7.83
C GLU A 59 -20.77 -5.89 -6.41
N GLU A 60 -20.66 -6.87 -5.52
CA GLU A 60 -21.09 -6.72 -4.13
C GLU A 60 -20.21 -5.73 -3.37
N VAL A 61 -18.89 -5.75 -3.63
CA VAL A 61 -17.96 -4.80 -3.00
C VAL A 61 -18.25 -3.38 -3.49
N LYS A 62 -18.41 -3.20 -4.80
CA LYS A 62 -18.74 -1.88 -5.38
C LYS A 62 -20.03 -1.31 -4.84
N ALA A 63 -21.01 -2.15 -4.56
CA ALA A 63 -22.31 -1.73 -4.05
C ALA A 63 -22.28 -1.37 -2.55
N ASN A 64 -21.24 -1.74 -1.82
CA ASN A 64 -21.13 -1.49 -0.39
C ASN A 64 -20.38 -0.17 -0.14
N LYS A 65 -21.14 0.86 0.27
CA LYS A 65 -20.60 2.21 0.47
C LYS A 65 -19.52 2.26 1.56
N GLU A 66 -19.69 1.51 2.64
CA GLU A 66 -18.72 1.48 3.73
C GLU A 66 -17.40 0.89 3.26
N LEU A 67 -17.43 -0.25 2.57
CA LEU A 67 -16.23 -0.89 2.04
C LEU A 67 -15.55 0.00 1.01
N MET A 68 -16.32 0.65 0.14
CA MET A 68 -15.75 1.57 -0.85
C MET A 68 -15.08 2.77 -0.20
N GLY A 69 -15.66 3.30 0.88
CA GLY A 69 -15.06 4.38 1.66
C GLY A 69 -13.73 3.96 2.28
N LEU A 70 -13.68 2.77 2.88
CA LEU A 70 -12.44 2.23 3.46
C LEU A 70 -11.39 2.00 2.39
N ARG A 71 -11.80 1.45 1.24
CA ARG A 71 -10.91 1.18 0.12
C ARG A 71 -10.31 2.46 -0.46
N ASN A 72 -11.11 3.49 -0.61
CA ASN A 72 -10.63 4.79 -1.09
C ASN A 72 -9.60 5.39 -0.14
N LYS A 73 -9.85 5.28 1.17
CA LYS A 73 -8.90 5.74 2.18
C LYS A 73 -7.59 4.95 2.12
N LEU A 74 -7.67 3.65 1.88
CA LEU A 74 -6.54 2.76 1.72
C LEU A 74 -5.64 3.20 0.55
N VAL A 75 -6.23 3.48 -0.60
CA VAL A 75 -5.52 3.99 -1.78
C VAL A 75 -4.86 5.34 -1.47
N GLU A 76 -5.57 6.22 -0.79
CA GLU A 76 -5.07 7.54 -0.44
C GLU A 76 -3.85 7.48 0.49
N LEU A 77 -3.91 6.61 1.52
CA LEU A 77 -2.78 6.41 2.44
C LEU A 77 -1.57 5.81 1.72
N GLU A 78 -1.79 4.94 0.75
CA GLU A 78 -0.70 4.39 -0.06
C GLU A 78 -0.02 5.48 -0.88
N LYS A 79 -0.82 6.38 -1.47
CA LYS A 79 -0.28 7.55 -2.20
C LYS A 79 0.53 8.46 -1.28
N GLU A 80 0.09 8.67 -0.04
CA GLU A 80 0.84 9.46 0.94
C GLU A 80 2.20 8.83 1.25
N ASN A 81 2.28 7.51 1.38
CA ASN A 81 3.55 6.83 1.61
C ASN A 81 4.49 6.96 0.40
N ILE A 82 3.95 6.88 -0.81
CA ILE A 82 4.73 7.09 -2.03
C ILE A 82 5.30 8.52 -2.06
N GLU A 83 4.48 9.51 -1.74
CA GLU A 83 4.93 10.90 -1.69
C GLU A 83 6.01 11.12 -0.62
N LEU A 84 5.88 10.46 0.53
CA LEU A 84 6.89 10.52 1.58
C LEU A 84 8.23 9.99 1.09
N VAL A 85 8.23 8.84 0.41
CA VAL A 85 9.45 8.24 -0.16
C VAL A 85 10.06 9.16 -1.21
N LYS A 86 9.24 9.72 -2.09
CA LYS A 86 9.71 10.66 -3.12
C LYS A 86 10.35 11.91 -2.52
N SER A 87 9.74 12.45 -1.47
CA SER A 87 10.28 13.63 -0.77
C SER A 87 11.66 13.33 -0.16
N ILE A 88 11.80 12.18 0.47
CA ILE A 88 13.08 11.75 1.05
C ILE A 88 14.14 11.57 -0.06
N LYS A 89 13.75 10.96 -1.16
CA LYS A 89 14.61 10.77 -2.32
C LYS A 89 15.16 12.10 -2.85
N GLU A 90 14.28 13.10 -2.98
CA GLU A 90 14.68 14.43 -3.45
C GLU A 90 15.67 15.08 -2.48
N ASP A 91 15.42 15.00 -1.17
CA ASP A 91 16.31 15.55 -0.15
C ASP A 91 17.68 14.91 -0.19
N TYR A 92 17.74 13.58 -0.29
CA TYR A 92 19.01 12.86 -0.39
C TYR A 92 19.78 13.24 -1.65
N PHE A 93 19.13 13.37 -2.79
CA PHE A 93 19.79 13.76 -4.03
C PHE A 93 20.27 15.21 -4.02
N LYS A 94 19.62 16.10 -3.29
CA LYS A 94 20.07 17.49 -3.11
C LYS A 94 21.30 17.57 -2.21
N GLN A 95 21.35 16.75 -1.16
CA GLN A 95 22.42 16.81 -0.17
C GLN A 95 23.65 16.02 -0.57
N ILE A 96 23.44 14.88 -1.23
CA ILE A 96 24.53 13.93 -1.52
C ILE A 96 24.28 13.28 -2.88
N SER A 97 24.97 13.80 -3.89
CA SER A 97 24.81 13.34 -5.28
C SER A 97 25.19 11.87 -5.54
N ASN A 98 25.77 11.14 -4.58
CA ASN A 98 26.35 9.82 -4.83
C ASN A 98 26.31 8.80 -3.70
N ILE A 99 25.21 8.67 -2.98
CA ILE A 99 25.11 7.56 -2.03
C ILE A 99 24.48 6.35 -2.72
N LYS A 100 25.32 5.39 -3.09
CA LYS A 100 24.91 4.14 -3.72
C LYS A 100 23.87 3.36 -2.88
N LYS A 101 24.03 3.38 -1.56
CA LYS A 101 23.11 2.70 -0.63
C LYS A 101 21.70 3.27 -0.69
N THR A 102 21.56 4.60 -0.63
CA THR A 102 20.28 5.29 -0.71
C THR A 102 19.58 5.00 -2.04
N LYS A 103 20.31 5.10 -3.14
CA LYS A 103 19.79 4.80 -4.47
C LYS A 103 19.27 3.37 -4.57
N LYS A 104 19.99 2.41 -4.03
CA LYS A 104 19.61 1.00 -4.03
C LYS A 104 18.30 0.77 -3.27
N VAL A 105 18.18 1.36 -2.08
CA VAL A 105 17.00 1.20 -1.23
C VAL A 105 15.77 1.83 -1.89
N LEU A 106 15.89 3.05 -2.41
CA LEU A 106 14.79 3.74 -3.07
C LEU A 106 14.32 3.00 -4.32
N ASN A 107 15.24 2.43 -5.09
CA ASN A 107 14.89 1.63 -6.27
C ASN A 107 14.16 0.34 -5.89
N ALA A 108 14.45 -0.24 -4.75
CA ALA A 108 13.76 -1.43 -4.26
C ALA A 108 12.33 -1.13 -3.77
N TYR A 109 12.13 0.04 -3.14
CA TYR A 109 10.84 0.41 -2.54
C TYR A 109 9.85 0.98 -3.58
N GLU A 110 10.32 1.91 -4.41
CA GLU A 110 9.47 2.68 -5.33
C GLU A 110 8.61 1.82 -6.28
N PRO A 111 9.15 0.80 -6.95
CA PRO A 111 8.34 -0.01 -7.85
C PRO A 111 7.18 -0.73 -7.17
N GLY A 112 7.40 -1.22 -5.96
CA GLY A 112 6.37 -1.91 -5.20
C GLY A 112 5.18 -1.01 -4.88
N LEU A 113 5.43 0.21 -4.39
CA LEU A 113 4.38 1.17 -4.05
C LEU A 113 3.59 1.63 -5.26
N ASN A 114 4.26 2.02 -6.34
CA ASN A 114 3.60 2.50 -7.55
C ASN A 114 2.76 1.41 -8.19
N SER A 115 3.29 0.20 -8.26
CA SER A 115 2.57 -0.95 -8.80
C SER A 115 1.34 -1.28 -7.96
N ASN A 116 1.44 -1.22 -6.63
CA ASN A 116 0.34 -1.51 -5.71
C ASN A 116 -0.82 -0.52 -5.86
N VAL A 117 -0.53 0.79 -5.94
CA VAL A 117 -1.57 1.81 -6.14
C VAL A 117 -2.27 1.59 -7.48
N SER A 118 -1.52 1.38 -8.55
CA SER A 118 -2.08 1.14 -9.88
C SER A 118 -2.97 -0.10 -9.89
N THR A 119 -2.56 -1.16 -9.21
CA THR A 119 -3.32 -2.40 -9.13
C THR A 119 -4.65 -2.19 -8.42
N PHE A 120 -4.67 -1.45 -7.30
CA PHE A 120 -5.91 -1.14 -6.60
C PHE A 120 -6.86 -0.29 -7.44
N GLU A 121 -6.35 0.73 -8.14
CA GLU A 121 -7.18 1.62 -8.95
C GLU A 121 -7.80 0.87 -10.13
N VAL A 122 -7.02 0.10 -10.86
CA VAL A 122 -7.49 -0.62 -12.04
C VAL A 122 -8.49 -1.71 -11.70
N ASN A 123 -8.28 -2.45 -10.61
CA ASN A 123 -9.11 -3.60 -10.28
C ASN A 123 -10.55 -3.27 -9.92
N LEU A 124 -10.87 -2.03 -9.57
CA LEU A 124 -12.26 -1.64 -9.30
C LEU A 124 -12.90 -0.82 -10.41
N ASP A 125 -12.10 -0.27 -11.30
CA ASP A 125 -12.60 0.51 -12.44
C ASP A 125 -13.09 -0.38 -13.58
N ASP A 126 -12.68 -1.62 -13.60
CA ASP A 126 -13.16 -2.60 -14.56
C ASP A 126 -14.56 -3.08 -14.15
#